data_8ab06b66b92729e51268736d307fcaff
#
_entry.id   8ab06b66b92729e51268736d307fcaff
#
_cell.length_a   1.000
_cell.length_b   1.000
_cell.length_c   1.000
_cell.angle_alpha   90.00
_cell.angle_beta   90.00
_cell.angle_gamma   90.00
#
_symmetry.space_group_name_H-M   'P 1'
#
loop_
_entity.id
_entity.type
_entity.pdbx_description
1 polymer ?
#
loop_
_entity_poly.entity_id
_entity_poly.type
_entity_poly.pdbx_seq_one_letter_code
_entity_poly.pdbx_strand_id
1 'polypeptide(L)'
;AGSGPFEETVKRRVDELGLNDYVKFVGFLTDVRPFLSVLDVQLNASYGTEATSLSLLEGMSMGVTSIISDYGGNPWLVTDGDNGMLFPTRDSKKLAECIARVMDEPETLEKMSVRAKEVFHQRFTGEIFAQNIENVYLETLKGAKYGTEE
;
A
#
# COMPACT_ATOMS: atom_id res chain seq x y z
N ALA A 1 0.96 -3.37 -12.91
CA ALA A 1 0.23 -4.65 -12.93
C ALA A 1 -1.24 -4.41 -12.63
N GLY A 2 -2.12 -5.30 -13.08
CA GLY A 2 -3.56 -5.21 -12.92
C GLY A 2 -4.29 -5.01 -14.25
N SER A 3 -5.62 -5.05 -14.19
CA SER A 3 -6.53 -4.76 -15.29
C SER A 3 -7.77 -4.06 -14.74
N GLY A 4 -8.48 -3.32 -15.56
CA GLY A 4 -9.68 -2.64 -15.12
C GLY A 4 -10.31 -1.75 -16.20
N PRO A 5 -11.48 -1.17 -15.92
CA PRO A 5 -12.24 -0.40 -16.92
C PRO A 5 -11.53 0.86 -17.45
N PHE A 6 -10.53 1.35 -16.73
CA PHE A 6 -9.75 2.52 -17.15
C PHE A 6 -8.45 2.19 -17.90
N GLU A 7 -8.16 0.91 -18.17
CA GLU A 7 -6.89 0.47 -18.78
C GLU A 7 -6.63 1.20 -20.11
N GLU A 8 -7.59 1.22 -21.03
CA GLU A 8 -7.44 1.90 -22.32
C GLU A 8 -7.29 3.42 -22.20
N THR A 9 -7.91 4.03 -21.19
CA THR A 9 -7.74 5.45 -20.90
C THR A 9 -6.32 5.76 -20.41
N VAL A 10 -5.75 4.88 -19.57
CA VAL A 10 -4.37 5.04 -19.08
C VAL A 10 -3.37 4.81 -20.21
N LYS A 11 -3.56 3.79 -21.05
CA LYS A 11 -2.69 3.53 -22.22
C LYS A 11 -2.67 4.74 -23.16
N ARG A 12 -3.85 5.27 -23.52
CA ARG A 12 -3.93 6.47 -24.35
C ARG A 12 -3.20 7.66 -23.72
N ARG A 13 -3.29 7.82 -22.40
CA ARG A 13 -2.59 8.90 -21.69
C ARG A 13 -1.08 8.74 -21.75
N VAL A 14 -0.58 7.52 -21.66
CA VAL A 14 0.85 7.19 -21.84
C VAL A 14 1.31 7.56 -23.25
N ASP A 15 0.51 7.21 -24.28
CA ASP A 15 0.79 7.56 -25.68
C ASP A 15 0.84 9.09 -25.89
N GLU A 16 -0.18 9.81 -25.41
CA GLU A 16 -0.26 11.26 -25.49
C GLU A 16 0.94 11.98 -24.86
N LEU A 17 1.52 11.39 -23.81
CA LEU A 17 2.67 11.93 -23.10
C LEU A 17 4.01 11.43 -23.65
N GLY A 18 4.01 10.52 -24.63
CA GLY A 18 5.23 9.94 -25.21
C GLY A 18 6.01 9.06 -24.22
N LEU A 19 5.31 8.37 -23.29
CA LEU A 19 5.94 7.61 -22.20
C LEU A 19 6.02 6.09 -22.46
N ASN A 20 5.82 5.63 -23.70
CA ASN A 20 5.76 4.21 -24.05
C ASN A 20 7.05 3.43 -23.72
N ASP A 21 8.20 4.08 -23.80
CA ASP A 21 9.48 3.46 -23.47
C ASP A 21 9.68 3.29 -21.95
N TYR A 22 8.95 4.04 -21.14
CA TYR A 22 9.08 4.09 -19.67
C TYR A 22 7.98 3.33 -18.94
N VAL A 23 6.80 3.17 -19.55
CA VAL A 23 5.64 2.52 -18.93
C VAL A 23 5.39 1.15 -19.55
N LYS A 24 5.32 0.12 -18.71
CA LYS A 24 5.03 -1.26 -19.12
C LYS A 24 3.73 -1.73 -18.47
N PHE A 25 2.79 -2.17 -19.30
CA PHE A 25 1.53 -2.78 -18.85
C PHE A 25 1.71 -4.30 -18.81
N VAL A 26 1.75 -4.86 -17.63
CA VAL A 26 1.98 -6.32 -17.44
C VAL A 26 0.67 -7.10 -17.22
N GLY A 27 -0.48 -6.42 -17.23
CA GLY A 27 -1.78 -7.05 -17.06
C GLY A 27 -2.01 -7.62 -15.65
N PHE A 28 -3.00 -8.50 -15.54
CA PHE A 28 -3.32 -9.17 -14.27
C PHE A 28 -2.32 -10.31 -14.01
N LEU A 29 -1.84 -10.39 -12.77
CA LEU A 29 -0.90 -11.42 -12.32
C LEU A 29 -1.56 -12.29 -11.26
N THR A 30 -1.53 -13.60 -11.44
CA THR A 30 -2.02 -14.58 -10.46
C THR A 30 -1.02 -14.81 -9.32
N ASP A 31 0.28 -14.72 -9.60
CA ASP A 31 1.35 -14.72 -8.61
C ASP A 31 2.11 -13.39 -8.74
N VAL A 32 1.95 -12.53 -7.75
CA VAL A 32 2.58 -11.20 -7.74
C VAL A 32 4.00 -11.21 -7.17
N ARG A 33 4.45 -12.29 -6.54
CA ARG A 33 5.75 -12.35 -5.84
C ARG A 33 6.94 -12.10 -6.76
N PRO A 34 7.05 -12.72 -7.97
CA PRO A 34 8.15 -12.42 -8.88
C PRO A 34 8.13 -10.96 -9.37
N PHE A 35 6.94 -10.38 -9.51
CA PHE A 35 6.79 -8.98 -9.90
C PHE A 35 7.24 -8.04 -8.76
N LEU A 36 6.76 -8.29 -7.54
CA LEU A 36 7.11 -7.48 -6.38
C LEU A 36 8.61 -7.56 -6.05
N SER A 37 9.25 -8.70 -6.30
CA SER A 37 10.68 -8.90 -5.98
C SER A 37 11.66 -8.05 -6.81
N VAL A 38 11.20 -7.42 -7.88
CA VAL A 38 12.00 -6.55 -8.74
C VAL A 38 11.64 -5.07 -8.62
N LEU A 39 10.70 -4.74 -7.73
CA LEU A 39 10.29 -3.36 -7.50
C LEU A 39 11.12 -2.71 -6.40
N ASP A 40 11.54 -1.49 -6.66
CA ASP A 40 12.11 -0.59 -5.64
C ASP A 40 11.00 0.09 -4.83
N VAL A 41 9.91 0.46 -5.51
CA VAL A 41 8.79 1.22 -4.93
C VAL A 41 7.45 0.74 -5.50
N GLN A 42 6.44 0.67 -4.67
CA GLN A 42 5.05 0.53 -5.10
C GLN A 42 4.25 1.81 -4.86
N LEU A 43 3.29 2.08 -5.74
CA LEU A 43 2.48 3.29 -5.70
C LEU A 43 1.01 2.95 -5.52
N ASN A 44 0.30 3.72 -4.68
CA ASN A 44 -1.15 3.70 -4.60
C ASN A 44 -1.69 5.13 -4.59
N ALA A 45 -2.36 5.52 -5.66
CA ALA A 45 -2.95 6.84 -5.83
C ALA A 45 -4.49 6.82 -5.67
N SER A 46 -5.02 5.90 -4.89
CA SER A 46 -6.46 5.77 -4.64
C SER A 46 -7.05 7.03 -4.03
N TYR A 47 -8.27 7.38 -4.48
CA TYR A 47 -9.04 8.50 -3.93
C TYR A 47 -10.54 8.17 -3.76
N GLY A 48 -10.87 6.89 -3.83
CA GLY A 48 -12.23 6.36 -3.66
C GLY A 48 -12.41 5.64 -2.33
N THR A 49 -13.14 4.56 -2.33
CA THR A 49 -13.31 3.68 -1.17
C THR A 49 -12.08 2.76 -1.01
N GLU A 50 -11.12 3.19 -0.22
CA GLU A 50 -9.97 2.38 0.15
C GLU A 50 -9.97 2.19 1.67
N ALA A 51 -10.32 0.99 2.13
CA ALA A 51 -10.26 0.65 3.54
C ALA A 51 -8.87 0.14 3.92
N THR A 52 -8.38 -0.86 3.18
CA THR A 52 -7.04 -1.43 3.36
C THR A 52 -6.61 -2.06 2.04
N SER A 53 -5.53 -1.59 1.47
CA SER A 53 -5.00 -2.12 0.21
C SER A 53 -4.21 -3.41 0.46
N LEU A 54 -4.76 -4.55 0.05
CA LEU A 54 -4.06 -5.83 0.14
C LEU A 54 -2.80 -5.83 -0.72
N SER A 55 -2.81 -5.20 -1.90
CA SER A 55 -1.62 -5.10 -2.74
C SER A 55 -0.47 -4.34 -2.08
N LEU A 56 -0.78 -3.34 -1.24
CA LEU A 56 0.23 -2.65 -0.44
C LEU A 56 0.82 -3.57 0.63
N LEU A 57 -0.02 -4.36 1.30
CA LEU A 57 0.45 -5.33 2.31
C LEU A 57 1.32 -6.43 1.68
N GLU A 58 0.97 -6.89 0.47
CA GLU A 58 1.80 -7.84 -0.28
C GLU A 58 3.19 -7.26 -0.54
N GLY A 59 3.28 -6.02 -1.03
CA GLY A 59 4.56 -5.35 -1.23
C GLY A 59 5.34 -5.10 0.06
N MET A 60 4.68 -4.62 1.12
CA MET A 60 5.30 -4.42 2.44
C MET A 60 5.89 -5.73 2.99
N SER A 61 5.21 -6.87 2.80
CA SER A 61 5.69 -8.20 3.24
C SER A 61 7.03 -8.58 2.59
N MET A 62 7.27 -8.08 1.39
CA MET A 62 8.49 -8.30 0.62
C MET A 62 9.53 -7.18 0.79
N GLY A 63 9.20 -6.14 1.56
CA GLY A 63 10.08 -4.99 1.77
C GLY A 63 10.03 -3.97 0.64
N VAL A 64 8.97 -3.94 -0.17
CA VAL A 64 8.79 -2.90 -1.20
C VAL A 64 8.28 -1.63 -0.52
N THR A 65 9.03 -0.55 -0.65
CA THR A 65 8.65 0.76 -0.11
C THR A 65 7.40 1.29 -0.80
N SER A 66 6.45 1.81 -0.02
CA SER A 66 5.18 2.34 -0.52
C SER A 66 5.19 3.86 -0.57
N ILE A 67 4.77 4.45 -1.71
CA ILE A 67 4.41 5.86 -1.82
C ILE A 67 2.90 5.90 -2.11
N ILE A 68 2.11 6.42 -1.19
CA ILE A 68 0.66 6.27 -1.22
C ILE A 68 -0.07 7.58 -0.91
N SER A 69 -1.29 7.71 -1.43
CA SER A 69 -2.14 8.85 -1.10
C SER A 69 -2.57 8.84 0.37
N ASP A 70 -2.69 10.00 0.98
CA ASP A 70 -3.18 10.23 2.35
C ASP A 70 -4.71 10.04 2.47
N TYR A 71 -5.25 8.99 1.86
CA TYR A 71 -6.68 8.75 1.75
C TYR A 71 -7.12 7.42 2.39
N GLY A 72 -8.31 7.42 2.98
CA GLY A 72 -8.94 6.21 3.51
C GLY A 72 -8.10 5.53 4.59
N GLY A 73 -7.84 4.24 4.44
CA GLY A 73 -7.03 3.44 5.36
C GLY A 73 -5.52 3.54 5.12
N ASN A 74 -5.06 4.23 4.08
CA ASN A 74 -3.64 4.34 3.75
C ASN A 74 -2.75 4.84 4.91
N PRO A 75 -3.12 5.92 5.66
CA PRO A 75 -2.34 6.39 6.80
C PRO A 75 -2.22 5.39 7.96
N TRP A 76 -3.03 4.31 7.96
CA TRP A 76 -2.88 3.23 8.94
C TRP A 76 -1.80 2.21 8.53
N LEU A 77 -1.49 2.13 7.26
CA LEU A 77 -0.47 1.24 6.71
C LEU A 77 0.91 1.88 6.72
N VAL A 78 0.98 3.17 6.36
CA VAL A 78 2.22 3.90 6.17
C VAL A 78 2.31 5.09 7.12
N THR A 79 3.42 5.17 7.83
CA THR A 79 3.87 6.36 8.55
C THR A 79 4.86 7.10 7.66
N ASP A 80 4.53 8.36 7.32
CA ASP A 80 5.33 9.16 6.39
C ASP A 80 6.78 9.31 6.87
N GLY A 81 7.73 8.99 5.99
CA GLY A 81 9.15 9.06 6.27
C GLY A 81 9.72 7.91 7.11
N ASP A 82 8.90 6.98 7.65
CA ASP A 82 9.35 5.82 8.42
C ASP A 82 9.33 4.54 7.55
N ASN A 83 8.16 4.05 7.21
CA ASN A 83 8.00 2.81 6.44
C ASN A 83 7.43 3.04 5.03
N GLY A 84 7.46 4.26 4.54
CA GLY A 84 7.00 4.70 3.24
C GLY A 84 6.78 6.20 3.21
N MET A 85 6.08 6.68 2.19
CA MET A 85 5.77 8.10 2.03
C MET A 85 4.29 8.32 1.75
N LEU A 86 3.74 9.42 2.28
CA LEU A 86 2.40 9.89 2.01
C LEU A 86 2.42 11.13 1.11
N PHE A 87 1.49 11.21 0.18
CA PHE A 87 1.26 12.41 -0.60
C PHE A 87 -0.22 12.80 -0.58
N PRO A 88 -0.55 14.10 -0.68
CA PRO A 88 -1.94 14.57 -0.70
C PRO A 88 -2.70 13.96 -1.88
N THR A 89 -3.89 13.45 -1.60
CA THR A 89 -4.78 12.88 -2.62
C THR A 89 -4.94 13.80 -3.82
N ARG A 90 -4.80 13.24 -5.03
CA ARG A 90 -4.89 13.95 -6.32
C ARG A 90 -3.77 14.96 -6.59
N ASP A 91 -2.72 14.99 -5.79
CA ASP A 91 -1.56 15.87 -6.01
C ASP A 91 -0.45 15.11 -6.73
N SER A 92 -0.50 15.10 -8.06
CA SER A 92 0.52 14.45 -8.90
C SER A 92 1.91 15.10 -8.78
N LYS A 93 1.99 16.39 -8.39
CA LYS A 93 3.27 17.06 -8.18
C LYS A 93 3.94 16.54 -6.92
N LYS A 94 3.18 16.42 -5.83
CA LYS A 94 3.70 15.83 -4.60
C LYS A 94 4.08 14.37 -4.78
N LEU A 95 3.31 13.58 -5.51
CA LEU A 95 3.70 12.22 -5.88
C LEU A 95 5.04 12.20 -6.61
N ALA A 96 5.23 13.07 -7.61
CA ALA A 96 6.49 13.18 -8.33
C ALA A 96 7.67 13.60 -7.43
N GLU A 97 7.44 14.53 -6.49
CA GLU A 97 8.44 14.92 -5.47
C GLU A 97 8.83 13.72 -4.58
N CYS A 98 7.87 12.93 -4.13
CA CYS A 98 8.13 11.71 -3.36
C CYS A 98 8.97 10.70 -4.15
N ILE A 99 8.63 10.46 -5.42
CA ILE A 99 9.38 9.57 -6.30
C ILE A 99 10.82 10.09 -6.50
N ALA A 100 10.98 11.37 -6.83
CA ALA A 100 12.30 11.98 -6.99
C ALA A 100 13.16 11.82 -5.73
N ARG A 101 12.57 12.07 -4.56
CA ARG A 101 13.28 11.94 -3.29
C ARG A 101 13.84 10.53 -3.06
N VAL A 102 13.06 9.48 -3.29
CA VAL A 102 13.55 8.11 -3.08
C VAL A 102 14.59 7.70 -4.14
N MET A 103 14.56 8.30 -5.34
CA MET A 103 15.59 8.11 -6.37
C MET A 103 16.90 8.80 -5.98
N ASP A 104 16.83 9.98 -5.38
CA ASP A 104 18.01 10.77 -4.99
C ASP A 104 18.62 10.32 -3.65
N GLU A 105 17.83 9.62 -2.80
CA GLU A 105 18.21 9.19 -1.46
C GLU A 105 18.12 7.66 -1.31
N PRO A 106 19.00 6.85 -1.95
CA PRO A 106 18.91 5.39 -1.92
C PRO A 106 19.05 4.79 -0.52
N GLU A 107 19.81 5.41 0.37
CA GLU A 107 19.91 4.97 1.78
C GLU A 107 18.57 5.16 2.55
N THR A 108 17.85 6.21 2.22
CA THR A 108 16.52 6.46 2.79
C THR A 108 15.53 5.42 2.28
N LEU A 109 15.57 5.09 1.00
CA LEU A 109 14.75 4.03 0.40
C LEU A 109 15.01 2.68 1.06
N GLU A 110 16.28 2.30 1.26
CA GLU A 110 16.66 1.04 1.91
C GLU A 110 16.14 0.97 3.35
N LYS A 111 16.28 2.04 4.13
CA LYS A 111 15.75 2.10 5.50
C LYS A 111 14.24 1.93 5.52
N MET A 112 13.51 2.62 4.64
CA MET A 112 12.06 2.47 4.52
C MET A 112 11.65 1.05 4.10
N SER A 113 12.40 0.41 3.21
CA SER A 113 12.18 -0.97 2.77
C SER A 113 12.26 -1.96 3.94
N VAL A 114 13.33 -1.89 4.72
CA VAL A 114 13.51 -2.71 5.93
C VAL A 114 12.36 -2.45 6.89
N ARG A 115 12.07 -1.18 7.14
CA ARG A 115 11.02 -0.77 8.09
C ARG A 115 9.62 -1.19 7.64
N ALA A 116 9.31 -1.12 6.34
CA ALA A 116 8.04 -1.60 5.79
C ALA A 116 7.81 -3.09 6.10
N LYS A 117 8.84 -3.91 5.91
CA LYS A 117 8.79 -5.34 6.22
C LYS A 117 8.63 -5.62 7.71
N GLU A 118 9.32 -4.88 8.57
CA GLU A 118 9.16 -4.99 10.03
C GLU A 118 7.73 -4.65 10.46
N VAL A 119 7.20 -3.52 9.99
CA VAL A 119 5.83 -3.08 10.29
C VAL A 119 4.80 -4.11 9.82
N PHE A 120 5.00 -4.70 8.64
CA PHE A 120 4.14 -5.78 8.16
C PHE A 120 4.12 -6.95 9.14
N HIS A 121 5.29 -7.46 9.54
CA HIS A 121 5.38 -8.59 10.46
C HIS A 121 4.86 -8.28 11.86
N GLN A 122 4.95 -7.04 12.31
CA GLN A 122 4.45 -6.61 13.62
C GLN A 122 2.94 -6.37 13.67
N ARG A 123 2.28 -6.10 12.53
CA ARG A 123 0.91 -5.59 12.54
C ARG A 123 -0.07 -6.28 11.58
N PHE A 124 0.43 -6.88 10.50
CA PHE A 124 -0.44 -7.21 9.35
C PHE A 124 -0.35 -8.68 8.91
N THR A 125 0.25 -9.57 9.70
CA THR A 125 0.23 -11.00 9.38
C THR A 125 -1.15 -11.61 9.66
N GLY A 126 -1.43 -12.75 9.03
CA GLY A 126 -2.69 -13.48 9.25
C GLY A 126 -2.88 -13.91 10.70
N GLU A 127 -1.80 -14.25 11.41
CA GLU A 127 -1.82 -14.63 12.82
C GLU A 127 -2.25 -13.45 13.70
N ILE A 128 -1.69 -12.26 13.46
CA ILE A 128 -2.02 -11.04 14.20
C ILE A 128 -3.46 -10.64 13.91
N PHE A 129 -3.89 -10.74 12.66
CA PHE A 129 -5.29 -10.50 12.28
C PHE A 129 -6.24 -11.44 13.04
N ALA A 130 -5.97 -12.75 13.03
CA ALA A 130 -6.78 -13.75 13.73
C ALA A 130 -6.84 -13.46 15.24
N GLN A 131 -5.71 -13.16 15.86
CA GLN A 131 -5.65 -12.82 17.29
C GLN A 131 -6.45 -11.56 17.62
N ASN A 132 -6.39 -10.52 16.79
CA ASN A 132 -7.15 -9.29 16.99
C ASN A 132 -8.67 -9.55 16.89
N ILE A 133 -9.11 -10.35 15.95
CA ILE A 133 -10.52 -10.74 15.79
C ILE A 133 -10.99 -11.55 17.01
N GLU A 134 -10.19 -12.53 17.45
CA GLU A 134 -10.49 -13.33 18.65
C GLU A 134 -10.66 -12.44 19.89
N ASN A 135 -9.75 -11.48 20.09
CA ASN A 135 -9.83 -10.55 21.21
C ASN A 135 -11.13 -9.73 21.18
N VAL A 136 -11.55 -9.22 20.00
CA VAL A 136 -12.80 -8.48 19.84
C VAL A 136 -14.00 -9.35 20.21
N TYR A 137 -14.03 -10.60 19.78
CA TYR A 137 -15.09 -11.53 20.15
C TYR A 137 -15.15 -11.80 21.66
N LEU A 138 -13.98 -12.04 22.28
CA LEU A 138 -13.91 -12.29 23.73
C LEU A 138 -14.35 -11.07 24.56
N GLU A 139 -13.98 -9.87 24.13
CA GLU A 139 -14.42 -8.62 24.78
C GLU A 139 -15.92 -8.41 24.64
N THR A 140 -16.47 -8.65 23.45
CA THR A 140 -17.91 -8.54 23.18
C THR A 140 -18.71 -9.52 24.04
N LEU A 141 -18.24 -10.77 24.16
CA LEU A 141 -18.89 -11.79 25.01
C LEU A 141 -18.84 -11.44 26.51
N LYS A 142 -17.77 -10.81 26.97
CA LYS A 142 -17.67 -10.30 28.36
C LYS A 142 -18.66 -9.16 28.60
N GLY A 143 -18.77 -8.21 27.65
CA GLY A 143 -19.71 -7.10 27.72
C GLY A 143 -21.17 -7.56 27.68
N ALA A 144 -21.49 -8.55 26.87
CA ALA A 144 -22.85 -9.12 26.78
C ALA A 144 -23.33 -9.81 28.08
N LYS A 145 -22.41 -10.27 28.94
CA LYS A 145 -22.75 -10.88 30.23
C LYS A 145 -23.22 -9.87 31.29
N TYR A 146 -22.97 -8.59 31.09
CA TYR A 146 -23.37 -7.52 32.01
C TYR A 146 -24.64 -6.77 31.57
N GLY A 147 -25.21 -7.07 30.41
CA GLY A 147 -26.39 -6.41 29.85
C GLY A 147 -27.74 -7.17 30.05
N THR A 148 -27.78 -8.25 30.83
CA THR A 148 -29.00 -9.06 31.04
C THR A 148 -29.58 -9.00 32.47
N GLU A 149 -29.14 -8.02 33.27
CA GLU A 149 -29.75 -7.72 34.57
C GLU A 149 -30.23 -6.26 34.59
N GLU A 150 -31.35 -5.99 33.88
CA GLU A 150 -32.31 -4.91 34.19
C GLU A 150 -33.73 -5.35 33.82
#